data_9848b46169305cea5f2749069cbcf19e
#
_entry.id   9848b46169305cea5f2749069cbcf19e
#
_cell.length_a   1.000
_cell.length_b   1.000
_cell.length_c   1.000
_cell.angle_alpha   90.00
_cell.angle_beta   90.00
_cell.angle_gamma   90.00
#
_symmetry.space_group_name_H-M   'P 1'
#
loop_
_entity.id
_entity.type
_entity.pdbx_description
1 polymer ?
#
loop_
_entity_poly.entity_id
_entity_poly.type
_entity_poly.pdbx_seq_one_letter_code
_entity_poly.pdbx_strand_id
1 'polypeptide(L)'
;MGILIVDDSPDQQLLLKAVLNKAGHQDLLIADSAASAYDHLGINQPQPNGQAPAIDLILMDFLMPGIDGVAATQRIKSLENLRDIPVIVVTAKTALGDLQAAFAAGAMDFITKPVNSVELLARVNSALMLKKEMDCRKTREMELRRSNAELQQALREVKVLKGLVPICASCKKIRNDQG
;
A
#
# COMPACT_ATOMS: atom_id res chain seq x y z
N MET A 1 7.58 -5.52 8.32
CA MET A 1 6.54 -4.53 7.94
C MET A 1 7.02 -3.17 8.39
N GLY A 2 7.29 -2.29 7.44
CA GLY A 2 7.87 -0.97 7.69
C GLY A 2 6.84 0.05 8.16
N ILE A 3 7.16 0.77 9.25
CA ILE A 3 6.33 1.87 9.77
C ILE A 3 7.14 3.16 9.68
N LEU A 4 6.58 4.16 9.02
CA LEU A 4 7.14 5.50 8.95
C LEU A 4 6.47 6.37 10.02
N ILE A 5 7.29 6.94 10.91
CA ILE A 5 6.86 7.88 11.95
C ILE A 5 7.25 9.28 11.48
N VAL A 6 6.28 10.16 11.34
CA VAL A 6 6.47 11.55 10.89
C VAL A 6 5.98 12.48 11.98
N ASP A 7 6.89 13.15 12.68
CA ASP A 7 6.59 14.07 13.78
C ASP A 7 7.79 15.03 13.93
N ASP A 8 7.59 16.30 14.10
CA ASP A 8 8.67 17.30 14.25
C ASP A 8 9.28 17.33 15.66
N SER A 9 8.65 16.64 16.62
CA SER A 9 9.12 16.55 18.00
C SER A 9 9.97 15.30 18.23
N PRO A 10 11.27 15.42 18.54
CA PRO A 10 12.13 14.28 18.84
C PRO A 10 11.62 13.42 20.00
N ASP A 11 11.00 14.04 21.00
CA ASP A 11 10.44 13.34 22.17
C ASP A 11 9.27 12.45 21.76
N GLN A 12 8.40 12.92 20.87
CA GLN A 12 7.29 12.12 20.33
C GLN A 12 7.78 10.98 19.45
N GLN A 13 8.75 11.25 18.60
CA GLN A 13 9.39 10.20 17.78
C GLN A 13 9.96 9.10 18.67
N LEU A 14 10.69 9.47 19.73
CA LEU A 14 11.29 8.52 20.66
C LEU A 14 10.23 7.70 21.40
N LEU A 15 9.15 8.35 21.86
CA LEU A 15 8.03 7.70 22.53
C LEU A 15 7.37 6.66 21.63
N LEU A 16 6.97 7.07 20.42
CA LEU A 16 6.33 6.18 19.45
C LEU A 16 7.23 5.00 19.08
N LYS A 17 8.52 5.29 18.82
CA LYS A 17 9.52 4.26 18.52
C LYS A 17 9.69 3.27 19.68
N ALA A 18 9.76 3.74 20.90
CA ALA A 18 9.91 2.88 22.08
C ALA A 18 8.70 1.94 22.26
N VAL A 19 7.48 2.48 22.11
CA VAL A 19 6.24 1.70 22.23
C VAL A 19 6.16 0.63 21.13
N LEU A 20 6.45 1.01 19.89
CA LEU A 20 6.39 0.09 18.74
C LEU A 20 7.47 -0.98 18.81
N ASN A 21 8.70 -0.63 19.17
CA ASN A 21 9.80 -1.60 19.35
C ASN A 21 9.46 -2.62 20.44
N LYS A 22 8.90 -2.17 21.57
CA LYS A 22 8.47 -3.07 22.65
C LYS A 22 7.39 -4.06 22.20
N ALA A 23 6.57 -3.67 21.23
CA ALA A 23 5.55 -4.53 20.64
C ALA A 23 6.08 -5.44 19.50
N GLY A 24 7.38 -5.37 19.18
CA GLY A 24 8.02 -6.23 18.18
C GLY A 24 8.10 -5.64 16.76
N HIS A 25 7.70 -4.38 16.57
CA HIS A 25 7.89 -3.68 15.30
C HIS A 25 9.33 -3.14 15.23
N GLN A 26 10.17 -3.70 14.36
CA GLN A 26 11.61 -3.36 14.27
C GLN A 26 11.93 -2.46 13.07
N ASP A 27 11.14 -2.56 11.99
CA ASP A 27 11.35 -1.78 10.76
C ASP A 27 10.71 -0.40 10.91
N LEU A 28 11.34 0.47 11.69
CA LEU A 28 10.85 1.81 11.98
C LEU A 28 11.71 2.87 11.29
N LEU A 29 11.09 3.68 10.44
CA LEU A 29 11.69 4.86 9.82
C LEU A 29 11.16 6.11 10.52
N ILE A 30 12.01 7.13 10.61
CA ILE A 30 11.66 8.39 11.25
C ILE A 30 11.88 9.53 10.27
N ALA A 31 10.89 10.42 10.18
CA ALA A 31 10.97 11.68 9.47
C ALA A 31 10.57 12.81 10.41
N ASP A 32 11.30 13.91 10.37
CA ASP A 32 11.08 15.12 11.18
C ASP A 32 10.15 16.13 10.49
N SER A 33 9.78 15.85 9.26
CA SER A 33 9.00 16.76 8.44
C SER A 33 8.29 16.00 7.30
N ALA A 34 7.30 16.64 6.70
CA ALA A 34 6.67 16.12 5.48
C ALA A 34 7.67 15.95 4.34
N ALA A 35 8.65 16.85 4.21
CA ALA A 35 9.68 16.76 3.17
C ALA A 35 10.55 15.51 3.35
N SER A 36 11.02 15.24 4.57
CA SER A 36 11.77 14.04 4.89
C SER A 36 10.92 12.76 4.69
N ALA A 37 9.63 12.81 5.02
CA ALA A 37 8.71 11.71 4.74
C ALA A 37 8.58 11.45 3.23
N TYR A 38 8.53 12.50 2.40
CA TYR A 38 8.47 12.36 0.94
C TYR A 38 9.73 11.73 0.36
N ASP A 39 10.90 12.02 0.93
CA ASP A 39 12.17 11.40 0.52
C ASP A 39 12.16 9.90 0.83
N HIS A 40 11.70 9.50 2.03
CA HIS A 40 11.53 8.09 2.39
C HIS A 40 10.52 7.37 1.48
N LEU A 41 9.48 8.05 1.03
CA LEU A 41 8.46 7.50 0.13
C LEU A 41 8.86 7.54 -1.35
N GLY A 42 10.02 8.13 -1.69
CA GLY A 42 10.48 8.27 -3.07
C GLY A 42 9.66 9.26 -3.92
N ILE A 43 8.98 10.22 -3.28
CA ILE A 43 8.13 11.20 -3.97
C ILE A 43 8.97 12.25 -4.68
N ASN A 44 10.02 12.76 -4.03
CA ASN A 44 10.86 13.85 -4.55
C ASN A 44 11.97 13.32 -5.45
N GLN A 45 12.48 12.12 -5.20
CA GLN A 45 13.54 11.50 -6.00
C GLN A 45 13.23 10.00 -6.16
N PRO A 46 13.10 9.50 -7.40
CA PRO A 46 13.03 8.06 -7.61
C PRO A 46 14.30 7.42 -7.03
N GLN A 47 14.14 6.46 -6.15
CA GLN A 47 15.27 5.73 -5.56
C GLN A 47 16.14 5.14 -6.68
N PRO A 48 17.48 5.27 -6.62
CA PRO A 48 18.39 4.84 -7.69
C PRO A 48 18.23 3.37 -8.09
N ASN A 49 17.70 2.54 -7.20
CA ASN A 49 17.48 1.11 -7.40
C ASN A 49 16.01 0.72 -7.64
N GLY A 50 15.09 1.68 -7.79
CA GLY A 50 13.67 1.40 -8.04
C GLY A 50 12.92 0.72 -6.89
N GLN A 51 13.56 0.48 -5.75
CA GLN A 51 12.96 -0.09 -4.57
C GLN A 51 12.77 0.99 -3.51
N ALA A 52 11.55 1.59 -3.48
CA ALA A 52 11.14 2.33 -2.30
C ALA A 52 11.16 1.37 -1.09
N PRO A 53 11.60 1.84 0.10
CA PRO A 53 11.47 1.02 1.30
C PRO A 53 10.01 0.59 1.44
N ALA A 54 9.81 -0.69 1.77
CA ALA A 54 8.47 -1.23 1.96
C ALA A 54 7.83 -0.60 3.21
N ILE A 55 7.17 0.54 3.02
CA ILE A 55 6.41 1.22 4.07
C ILE A 55 4.98 0.71 4.02
N ASP A 56 4.58 0.07 5.11
CA ASP A 56 3.26 -0.55 5.24
C ASP A 56 2.28 0.30 6.05
N LEU A 57 2.77 1.29 6.80
CA LEU A 57 1.98 2.20 7.63
C LEU A 57 2.72 3.53 7.82
N ILE A 58 1.97 4.62 7.88
CA ILE A 58 2.47 5.95 8.23
C ILE A 58 1.75 6.43 9.50
N LEU A 59 2.52 6.81 10.52
CA LEU A 59 2.05 7.59 11.65
C LEU A 59 2.42 9.05 11.38
N MET A 60 1.45 9.92 11.18
CA MET A 60 1.63 11.28 10.71
C MET A 60 1.19 12.27 11.77
N ASP A 61 2.09 13.10 12.27
CA ASP A 61 1.67 14.22 13.12
C ASP A 61 0.78 15.19 12.33
N PHE A 62 -0.25 15.67 13.00
CA PHE A 62 -1.19 16.63 12.41
C PHE A 62 -0.54 18.01 12.21
N LEU A 63 0.21 18.48 13.22
CA LEU A 63 0.80 19.81 13.23
C LEU A 63 2.31 19.73 13.06
N MET A 64 2.78 20.11 11.91
CA MET A 64 4.20 20.24 11.61
C MET A 64 4.49 21.59 10.95
N PRO A 65 5.69 22.14 11.13
CA PRO A 65 6.11 23.37 10.44
C PRO A 65 6.13 23.20 8.92
N GLY A 66 5.67 24.19 8.19
CA GLY A 66 5.69 24.22 6.74
C GLY A 66 4.52 23.46 6.13
N ILE A 67 4.63 22.16 5.92
CA ILE A 67 3.56 21.32 5.39
C ILE A 67 2.94 20.54 6.55
N ASP A 68 1.67 20.79 6.84
CA ASP A 68 0.95 20.07 7.89
C ASP A 68 0.64 18.62 7.50
N GLY A 69 0.27 17.80 8.50
CA GLY A 69 0.01 16.39 8.29
C GLY A 69 -1.19 16.11 7.40
N VAL A 70 -2.17 17.02 7.32
CA VAL A 70 -3.34 16.88 6.44
C VAL A 70 -2.93 17.04 4.98
N ALA A 71 -2.22 18.12 4.67
CA ALA A 71 -1.69 18.36 3.32
C ALA A 71 -0.71 17.27 2.88
N ALA A 72 0.16 16.81 3.82
CA ALA A 72 1.08 15.71 3.56
C ALA A 72 0.31 14.41 3.23
N THR A 73 -0.71 14.08 4.02
CA THR A 73 -1.56 12.90 3.80
C THR A 73 -2.26 12.98 2.45
N GLN A 74 -2.87 14.13 2.12
CA GLN A 74 -3.55 14.32 0.85
C GLN A 74 -2.61 14.11 -0.35
N ARG A 75 -1.39 14.65 -0.29
CA ARG A 75 -0.38 14.44 -1.33
C ARG A 75 0.02 12.98 -1.47
N ILE A 76 0.30 12.28 -0.36
CA ILE A 76 0.63 10.85 -0.37
C ILE A 76 -0.51 10.04 -1.01
N LYS A 77 -1.75 10.32 -0.61
CA LYS A 77 -2.94 9.60 -1.10
C LYS A 77 -3.30 9.90 -2.55
N SER A 78 -2.85 11.02 -3.10
CA SER A 78 -3.04 11.35 -4.52
C SER A 78 -2.16 10.51 -5.46
N LEU A 79 -1.11 9.87 -4.94
CA LEU A 79 -0.19 9.06 -5.73
C LEU A 79 -0.64 7.60 -5.78
N GLU A 80 -0.79 7.06 -6.98
CA GLU A 80 -1.37 5.72 -7.21
C GLU A 80 -0.59 4.59 -6.51
N ASN A 81 0.74 4.71 -6.47
CA ASN A 81 1.63 3.74 -5.83
C ASN A 81 1.65 3.82 -4.29
N LEU A 82 1.18 4.92 -3.69
CA LEU A 82 1.22 5.16 -2.25
C LEU A 82 -0.18 5.23 -1.61
N ARG A 83 -1.24 5.39 -2.39
CA ARG A 83 -2.61 5.56 -1.89
C ARG A 83 -3.09 4.44 -0.98
N ASP A 84 -2.54 3.23 -1.15
CA ASP A 84 -2.92 2.06 -0.36
C ASP A 84 -2.13 1.90 0.95
N ILE A 85 -1.16 2.77 1.21
CA ILE A 85 -0.47 2.80 2.49
C ILE A 85 -1.41 3.46 3.50
N PRO A 86 -1.85 2.78 4.57
CA PRO A 86 -2.65 3.40 5.62
C PRO A 86 -1.89 4.54 6.29
N VAL A 87 -2.59 5.62 6.60
CA VAL A 87 -2.09 6.76 7.36
C VAL A 87 -2.94 6.91 8.61
N ILE A 88 -2.30 6.88 9.78
CA ILE A 88 -2.91 7.20 11.07
C ILE A 88 -2.38 8.57 11.49
N VAL A 89 -3.29 9.52 11.68
CA VAL A 89 -2.92 10.87 12.09
C VAL A 89 -2.80 10.92 13.61
N VAL A 90 -1.68 11.47 14.12
CA VAL A 90 -1.46 11.69 15.56
C VAL A 90 -1.69 13.17 15.85
N THR A 91 -2.61 13.51 16.75
CA THR A 91 -3.05 14.90 16.89
C THR A 91 -3.34 15.30 18.33
N ALA A 92 -2.97 16.53 18.70
CA ALA A 92 -3.45 17.17 19.94
C ALA A 92 -4.83 17.84 19.73
N LYS A 93 -5.28 17.97 18.47
CA LYS A 93 -6.56 18.59 18.12
C LYS A 93 -7.67 17.56 18.13
N THR A 94 -8.73 17.87 18.85
CA THR A 94 -9.92 17.03 18.99
C THR A 94 -11.17 17.69 18.39
N ALA A 95 -11.01 18.89 17.81
CA ALA A 95 -12.12 19.57 17.16
C ALA A 95 -12.65 18.77 15.98
N LEU A 96 -13.96 18.66 15.87
CA LEU A 96 -14.62 17.84 14.85
C LEU A 96 -14.19 18.19 13.42
N GLY A 97 -13.96 19.49 13.14
CA GLY A 97 -13.50 19.96 11.84
C GLY A 97 -12.09 19.48 11.47
N ASP A 98 -11.18 19.43 12.44
CA ASP A 98 -9.79 18.94 12.22
C ASP A 98 -9.79 17.44 11.89
N LEU A 99 -10.62 16.65 12.59
CA LEU A 99 -10.78 15.22 12.33
C LEU A 99 -11.43 14.98 10.95
N GLN A 100 -12.45 15.76 10.60
CA GLN A 100 -13.06 15.67 9.27
C GLN A 100 -12.05 15.99 8.17
N ALA A 101 -11.20 16.99 8.36
CA ALA A 101 -10.15 17.33 7.39
C ALA A 101 -9.13 16.18 7.21
N ALA A 102 -8.72 15.54 8.29
CA ALA A 102 -7.82 14.38 8.23
C ALA A 102 -8.43 13.21 7.44
N PHE A 103 -9.69 12.87 7.71
CA PHE A 103 -10.38 11.80 6.95
C PHE A 103 -10.61 12.19 5.50
N ALA A 104 -10.97 13.44 5.21
CA ALA A 104 -11.13 13.93 3.84
C ALA A 104 -9.82 13.90 3.04
N ALA A 105 -8.67 14.08 3.72
CA ALA A 105 -7.35 13.91 3.14
C ALA A 105 -6.97 12.45 2.86
N GLY A 106 -7.76 11.49 3.36
CA GLY A 106 -7.54 10.06 3.16
C GLY A 106 -6.84 9.37 4.33
N ALA A 107 -6.77 10.00 5.51
CA ALA A 107 -6.35 9.29 6.72
C ALA A 107 -7.31 8.14 7.01
N MET A 108 -6.75 7.00 7.43
CA MET A 108 -7.53 5.83 7.79
C MET A 108 -8.09 5.94 9.21
N ASP A 109 -7.32 6.55 10.11
CA ASP A 109 -7.66 6.67 11.51
C ASP A 109 -6.88 7.83 12.16
N PHE A 110 -7.16 8.13 13.42
CA PHE A 110 -6.43 9.11 14.21
C PHE A 110 -6.18 8.63 15.64
N ILE A 111 -5.16 9.22 16.29
CA ILE A 111 -4.79 8.99 17.69
C ILE A 111 -4.63 10.35 18.35
N THR A 112 -5.24 10.53 19.52
CA THR A 112 -5.12 11.78 20.27
C THR A 112 -3.87 11.80 21.13
N LYS A 113 -3.19 12.95 21.18
CA LYS A 113 -2.11 13.23 22.15
C LYS A 113 -2.74 13.66 23.51
N PRO A 114 -2.26 13.15 24.66
CA PRO A 114 -1.12 12.26 24.83
C PRO A 114 -1.39 10.84 24.36
N VAL A 115 -0.43 10.25 23.66
CA VAL A 115 -0.58 8.92 23.03
C VAL A 115 -0.70 7.83 24.08
N ASN A 116 -1.82 7.10 24.05
CA ASN A 116 -1.99 5.89 24.83
C ASN A 116 -1.38 4.70 24.08
N SER A 117 -0.47 3.98 24.73
CA SER A 117 0.25 2.87 24.11
C SER A 117 -0.68 1.71 23.69
N VAL A 118 -1.73 1.43 24.45
CA VAL A 118 -2.69 0.35 24.13
C VAL A 118 -3.51 0.74 22.91
N GLU A 119 -3.98 1.98 22.85
CA GLU A 119 -4.72 2.50 21.70
C GLU A 119 -3.85 2.52 20.44
N LEU A 120 -2.61 3.06 20.54
CA LEU A 120 -1.65 3.09 19.45
C LEU A 120 -1.44 1.69 18.85
N LEU A 121 -1.13 0.71 19.71
CA LEU A 121 -0.86 -0.65 19.24
C LEU A 121 -2.08 -1.32 18.62
N ALA A 122 -3.27 -1.12 19.16
CA ALA A 122 -4.50 -1.66 18.60
C ALA A 122 -4.76 -1.11 17.19
N ARG A 123 -4.62 0.20 16.98
CA ARG A 123 -4.82 0.86 15.69
C ARG A 123 -3.74 0.49 14.68
N VAL A 124 -2.48 0.47 15.09
CA VAL A 124 -1.34 0.07 14.26
C VAL A 124 -1.52 -1.38 13.77
N ASN A 125 -1.83 -2.31 14.67
CA ASN A 125 -2.04 -3.71 14.30
C ASN A 125 -3.21 -3.88 13.34
N SER A 126 -4.32 -3.17 13.56
CA SER A 126 -5.48 -3.20 12.66
C SER A 126 -5.13 -2.67 11.27
N ALA A 127 -4.40 -1.56 11.19
CA ALA A 127 -3.97 -0.96 9.94
C ALA A 127 -3.01 -1.87 9.16
N LEU A 128 -2.03 -2.45 9.84
CA LEU A 128 -1.07 -3.38 9.23
C LEU A 128 -1.73 -4.69 8.75
N MET A 129 -2.72 -5.19 9.50
CA MET A 129 -3.49 -6.37 9.11
C MET A 129 -4.28 -6.08 7.83
N LEU A 130 -4.98 -4.94 7.77
CA LEU A 130 -5.72 -4.52 6.58
C LEU A 130 -4.79 -4.34 5.37
N LYS A 131 -3.64 -3.68 5.55
CA LYS A 131 -2.64 -3.50 4.48
C LYS A 131 -2.18 -4.85 3.92
N LYS A 132 -1.83 -5.79 4.80
CA LYS A 132 -1.43 -7.15 4.41
C LYS A 132 -2.51 -7.86 3.61
N GLU A 133 -3.76 -7.74 4.02
CA GLU A 133 -4.88 -8.36 3.31
C GLU A 133 -5.10 -7.74 1.93
N MET A 134 -5.02 -6.41 1.82
CA MET A 134 -5.09 -5.70 0.55
C MET A 134 -3.98 -6.12 -0.41
N ASP A 135 -2.74 -6.25 0.07
CA ASP A 135 -1.61 -6.67 -0.75
C ASP A 135 -1.74 -8.13 -1.20
N CYS A 136 -2.16 -9.03 -0.31
CA CYS A 136 -2.46 -10.43 -0.68
C CYS A 136 -3.58 -10.52 -1.74
N ARG A 137 -4.63 -9.71 -1.60
CA ARG A 137 -5.71 -9.67 -2.58
C ARG A 137 -5.22 -9.19 -3.95
N LYS A 138 -4.43 -8.12 -3.99
CA LYS A 138 -3.83 -7.61 -5.23
C LYS A 138 -2.94 -8.64 -5.93
N THR A 139 -2.09 -9.31 -5.16
CA THR A 139 -1.22 -10.36 -5.69
C THR A 139 -2.03 -11.49 -6.32
N ARG A 140 -3.06 -12.00 -5.62
CA ARG A 140 -3.95 -13.04 -6.15
C ARG A 140 -4.69 -12.60 -7.41
N GLU A 141 -5.14 -11.34 -7.46
CA GLU A 141 -5.82 -10.81 -8.64
C GLU A 141 -4.87 -10.74 -9.84
N MET A 142 -3.63 -10.31 -9.65
CA MET A 142 -2.61 -10.30 -10.70
C MET A 142 -2.29 -11.71 -11.20
N GLU A 143 -2.13 -12.69 -10.30
CA GLU A 143 -1.89 -14.09 -10.66
C GLU A 143 -3.06 -14.69 -11.46
N LEU A 144 -4.29 -14.40 -11.02
CA LEU A 144 -5.50 -14.84 -11.73
C LEU A 144 -5.60 -14.23 -13.13
N ARG A 145 -5.33 -12.95 -13.27
CA ARG A 145 -5.30 -12.26 -14.58
C ARG A 145 -4.26 -12.86 -15.51
N ARG A 146 -3.06 -13.14 -14.98
CA ARG A 146 -1.99 -13.80 -15.75
C ARG A 146 -2.39 -15.19 -16.21
N SER A 147 -2.88 -16.03 -15.29
CA SER A 147 -3.33 -17.40 -15.61
C SER A 147 -4.46 -17.41 -16.64
N ASN A 148 -5.44 -16.50 -16.51
CA ASN A 148 -6.50 -16.36 -17.49
C ASN A 148 -5.98 -15.95 -18.89
N ALA A 149 -5.00 -15.05 -18.94
CA ALA A 149 -4.40 -14.64 -20.22
C ALA A 149 -3.66 -15.81 -20.89
N GLU A 150 -2.89 -16.59 -20.13
CA GLU A 150 -2.19 -17.79 -20.60
C GLU A 150 -3.17 -18.86 -21.12
N LEU A 151 -4.25 -19.12 -20.37
CA LEU A 151 -5.31 -20.04 -20.79
C LEU A 151 -6.00 -19.58 -22.08
N GLN A 152 -6.31 -18.29 -22.20
CA GLN A 152 -6.93 -17.74 -23.40
C GLN A 152 -6.00 -17.83 -24.62
N GLN A 153 -4.69 -17.67 -24.41
CA GLN A 153 -3.71 -17.83 -25.46
C GLN A 153 -3.65 -19.30 -25.92
N ALA A 154 -3.52 -20.25 -24.99
CA ALA A 154 -3.49 -21.66 -25.28
C ALA A 154 -4.76 -22.14 -26.03
N LEU A 155 -5.93 -21.63 -25.59
CA LEU A 155 -7.20 -21.93 -26.29
C LEU A 155 -7.24 -21.40 -27.74
N ARG A 156 -6.63 -20.23 -27.98
CA ARG A 156 -6.51 -19.68 -29.35
C ARG A 156 -5.61 -20.57 -30.21
N GLU A 157 -4.47 -21.00 -29.70
CA GLU A 157 -3.54 -21.87 -30.38
C GLU A 157 -4.19 -23.23 -30.74
N VAL A 158 -4.91 -23.82 -29.79
CA VAL A 158 -5.68 -25.07 -30.04
C VAL A 158 -6.76 -24.89 -31.11
N LYS A 159 -7.46 -23.74 -31.14
CA LYS A 159 -8.47 -23.45 -32.18
C LYS A 159 -7.85 -23.30 -33.55
N VAL A 160 -6.68 -22.67 -33.66
CA VAL A 160 -5.93 -22.54 -34.92
C VAL A 160 -5.51 -23.92 -35.43
N LEU A 161 -4.96 -24.76 -34.57
CA LEU A 161 -4.56 -26.14 -34.92
C LEU A 161 -5.76 -27.00 -35.36
N LYS A 162 -6.91 -26.89 -34.67
CA LYS A 162 -8.15 -27.59 -35.09
C LYS A 162 -8.68 -27.10 -36.43
N GLY A 163 -8.47 -25.82 -36.78
CA GLY A 163 -8.83 -25.28 -38.10
C GLY A 163 -7.90 -25.72 -39.24
N LEU A 164 -6.68 -26.16 -38.92
CA LEU A 164 -5.67 -26.62 -39.88
C LEU A 164 -5.73 -28.14 -40.13
N VAL A 165 -6.46 -28.90 -39.29
CA VAL A 165 -6.61 -30.34 -39.48
C VAL A 165 -7.91 -30.60 -40.26
N PRO A 166 -7.84 -30.99 -41.54
CA PRO A 166 -9.03 -31.30 -42.31
C PRO A 166 -9.66 -32.60 -41.80
N ILE A 167 -10.72 -32.45 -41.01
CA ILE A 167 -11.50 -33.58 -40.53
C ILE A 167 -12.63 -33.85 -41.52
N CYS A 168 -12.75 -35.07 -42.00
CA CYS A 168 -13.86 -35.50 -42.85
C CYS A 168 -15.20 -35.33 -42.11
N ALA A 169 -16.13 -34.58 -42.68
CA ALA A 169 -17.44 -34.30 -42.07
C ALA A 169 -18.28 -35.56 -41.83
N SER A 170 -18.06 -36.62 -42.65
CA SER A 170 -18.80 -37.89 -42.60
C SER A 170 -18.20 -38.91 -41.62
N CYS A 171 -16.89 -39.14 -41.65
CA CYS A 171 -16.26 -40.18 -40.82
C CYS A 171 -15.42 -39.66 -39.65
N LYS A 172 -15.27 -38.33 -39.49
CA LYS A 172 -14.48 -37.64 -38.45
C LYS A 172 -13.00 -38.06 -38.41
N LYS A 173 -12.46 -38.67 -39.47
CA LYS A 173 -11.04 -39.00 -39.58
C LYS A 173 -10.26 -37.86 -40.21
N ILE A 174 -8.97 -37.73 -39.81
CA ILE A 174 -8.03 -36.78 -40.41
C ILE A 174 -7.84 -37.13 -41.90
N ARG A 175 -8.00 -36.14 -42.76
CA ARG A 175 -7.74 -36.30 -44.20
C ARG A 175 -6.23 -36.23 -44.41
N ASN A 176 -5.60 -37.36 -44.74
CA ASN A 176 -4.21 -37.34 -45.19
C ASN A 176 -4.23 -36.96 -46.67
N ASP A 177 -3.51 -35.90 -47.05
CA ASP A 177 -3.34 -35.47 -48.45
C ASP A 177 -2.39 -36.37 -49.28
N GLN A 178 -2.19 -37.59 -48.86
CA GLN A 178 -1.49 -38.59 -49.65
C GLN A 178 -2.49 -39.66 -50.07
N GLY A 179 -3.00 -39.49 -51.25
CA GLY A 179 -3.69 -40.36 -52.17
C GLY A 179 -4.63 -41.44 -51.67
#